data_956c1826bfa53e0ae45d7291cf2090bb
#
_entry.id   956c1826bfa53e0ae45d7291cf2090bb
#
_cell.length_a   1.000
_cell.length_b   1.000
_cell.length_c   1.000
_cell.angle_alpha   90.00
_cell.angle_beta   90.00
_cell.angle_gamma   90.00
#
_symmetry.space_group_name_H-M   'P 1'
#
loop_
_entity.id
_entity.type
_entity.pdbx_description
1 polymer ?
#
loop_
_entity_poly.entity_id
_entity_poly.type
_entity_poly.pdbx_seq_one_letter_code
_entity_poly.pdbx_strand_id
1 'polypeptide(L)'
;DSDDVYKDEHTLQIMVNAFYEQNCAMVIGTYMMTDFNMKEMAPGIIDHKEWTPENGRNNALRINGLGAPRAFYTPLLREINVPNTSYGEDYALGLCISSNYQIGRVYDVVYLCRRWEGNSDAALAIEKVNQNNVYKDRIRAWELQRRTQVNKIKLKPQKAILQLIEEQTRSWELAKQNYQALEEYRKQMKKMSLAGKDFDMLVYTFPNPKRILSATAQTDTSSIHARPCFLCQENRPQEQNFVSYKNYQILVNPYPIFKQHLTIIDRKHTPQSIAQRFDDMIGFSSLLQENFILYNGPECGASAPDHAHFQACGKEEELEGALGADWHKELLIEKSNVEIHSIDNPVTAILIQTKDKATMSRTFKQLYDILAAD
;
A
#
# COMPACT_ATOMS: atom_id res chain seq x y z
N ASP A 1 -36.15 0.87 -12.94
CA ASP A 1 -37.48 1.14 -12.41
C ASP A 1 -38.50 0.31 -13.20
N SER A 2 -39.70 0.10 -12.65
CA SER A 2 -40.71 -0.78 -13.26
C SER A 2 -41.40 -0.18 -14.47
N ASP A 3 -41.32 1.12 -14.64
CA ASP A 3 -41.86 1.90 -15.74
C ASP A 3 -40.86 2.15 -16.88
N ASP A 4 -39.58 1.79 -16.69
CA ASP A 4 -38.57 1.91 -17.70
C ASP A 4 -38.36 0.60 -18.50
N VAL A 5 -37.69 0.69 -19.66
CA VAL A 5 -37.43 -0.48 -20.50
C VAL A 5 -36.00 -0.49 -21.04
N TYR A 6 -35.46 -1.68 -21.24
CA TYR A 6 -34.22 -1.84 -22.03
C TYR A 6 -34.50 -1.47 -23.50
N LYS A 7 -33.50 -0.88 -24.16
CA LYS A 7 -33.66 -0.46 -25.56
C LYS A 7 -34.05 -1.60 -26.49
N ASP A 8 -33.36 -2.73 -26.30
CA ASP A 8 -33.55 -3.94 -27.10
C ASP A 8 -33.04 -5.19 -26.38
N GLU A 9 -33.15 -6.34 -27.02
CA GLU A 9 -32.74 -7.66 -26.50
C GLU A 9 -31.23 -7.80 -26.29
N HIS A 10 -30.41 -6.94 -26.86
CA HIS A 10 -28.94 -7.00 -26.77
C HIS A 10 -28.40 -6.21 -25.57
N THR A 11 -29.21 -5.38 -24.93
CA THR A 11 -28.79 -4.50 -23.83
C THR A 11 -28.01 -5.23 -22.75
N LEU A 12 -28.53 -6.35 -22.26
CA LEU A 12 -27.86 -7.11 -21.20
C LEU A 12 -26.51 -7.68 -21.66
N GLN A 13 -26.42 -8.16 -22.90
CA GLN A 13 -25.17 -8.68 -23.44
C GLN A 13 -24.12 -7.57 -23.60
N ILE A 14 -24.52 -6.37 -24.06
CA ILE A 14 -23.66 -5.21 -24.18
C ILE A 14 -23.09 -4.84 -22.78
N MET A 15 -23.96 -4.80 -21.76
CA MET A 15 -23.52 -4.51 -20.39
C MET A 15 -22.54 -5.56 -19.86
N VAL A 16 -22.78 -6.86 -20.12
CA VAL A 16 -21.89 -7.95 -19.72
C VAL A 16 -20.56 -7.86 -20.44
N ASN A 17 -20.56 -7.61 -21.74
CA ASN A 17 -19.32 -7.49 -22.52
C ASN A 17 -18.45 -6.35 -21.96
N ALA A 18 -19.04 -5.23 -21.58
CA ALA A 18 -18.31 -4.10 -21.00
C ALA A 18 -17.57 -4.44 -19.71
N PHE A 19 -18.04 -5.40 -18.90
CA PHE A 19 -17.29 -5.88 -17.72
C PHE A 19 -15.96 -6.52 -18.11
N TYR A 20 -15.95 -7.34 -19.14
CA TYR A 20 -14.74 -8.03 -19.61
C TYR A 20 -13.81 -7.12 -20.37
N GLU A 21 -14.34 -6.34 -21.31
CA GLU A 21 -13.56 -5.45 -22.17
C GLU A 21 -12.88 -4.34 -21.40
N GLN A 22 -13.55 -3.79 -20.38
CA GLN A 22 -13.05 -2.66 -19.59
C GLN A 22 -12.47 -3.07 -18.23
N ASN A 23 -12.46 -4.37 -17.91
CA ASN A 23 -11.96 -4.92 -16.64
C ASN A 23 -12.45 -4.11 -15.43
N CYS A 24 -13.76 -4.01 -15.28
CA CYS A 24 -14.40 -3.14 -14.30
C CYS A 24 -15.31 -3.91 -13.34
N ALA A 25 -15.67 -3.31 -12.22
CA ALA A 25 -16.54 -3.91 -11.20
C ALA A 25 -17.97 -3.36 -11.19
N MET A 26 -18.22 -2.34 -11.96
CA MET A 26 -19.53 -1.74 -12.20
C MET A 26 -19.54 -1.22 -13.63
N VAL A 27 -20.70 -1.31 -14.30
CA VAL A 27 -20.92 -0.72 -15.63
C VAL A 27 -22.12 0.22 -15.57
N ILE A 28 -21.98 1.36 -16.19
CA ILE A 28 -23.04 2.37 -16.35
C ILE A 28 -23.36 2.52 -17.82
N GLY A 29 -24.62 2.41 -18.18
CA GLY A 29 -25.12 2.65 -19.52
C GLY A 29 -25.39 4.11 -19.81
N THR A 30 -25.85 4.36 -21.02
CA THR A 30 -26.41 5.62 -21.50
C THR A 30 -27.91 5.42 -21.71
N TYR A 31 -28.71 6.41 -21.35
CA TYR A 31 -30.15 6.31 -21.48
C TYR A 31 -30.75 7.51 -22.22
N MET A 32 -31.92 7.28 -22.77
CA MET A 32 -32.69 8.31 -23.44
C MET A 32 -34.01 8.54 -22.68
N MET A 33 -34.33 9.79 -22.48
CA MET A 33 -35.62 10.19 -21.90
C MET A 33 -36.73 10.05 -22.97
N THR A 34 -37.78 9.33 -22.66
CA THR A 34 -38.92 9.12 -23.58
C THR A 34 -40.26 9.24 -22.88
N ASP A 35 -41.33 9.42 -23.68
CA ASP A 35 -42.68 9.16 -23.24
C ASP A 35 -43.01 7.64 -23.30
N PHE A 36 -44.24 7.27 -22.96
CA PHE A 36 -44.69 5.87 -23.03
C PHE A 36 -44.86 5.34 -24.46
N ASN A 37 -44.84 6.20 -25.47
CA ASN A 37 -44.79 5.83 -26.88
C ASN A 37 -43.38 5.74 -27.44
N MET A 38 -42.37 5.77 -26.55
CA MET A 38 -40.94 5.72 -26.88
C MET A 38 -40.45 6.93 -27.71
N LYS A 39 -41.21 8.02 -27.71
CA LYS A 39 -40.81 9.25 -28.35
C LYS A 39 -39.86 10.02 -27.43
N GLU A 40 -38.75 10.46 -27.97
CA GLU A 40 -37.76 11.25 -27.25
C GLU A 40 -38.36 12.52 -26.64
N MET A 41 -38.00 12.77 -25.37
CA MET A 41 -38.36 13.95 -24.61
C MET A 41 -37.13 14.68 -24.13
N ALA A 42 -37.24 16.00 -23.94
CA ALA A 42 -36.16 16.78 -23.34
C ALA A 42 -35.80 16.23 -21.92
N PRO A 43 -34.51 16.16 -21.55
CA PRO A 43 -33.32 16.66 -22.24
C PRO A 43 -32.74 15.72 -23.31
N GLY A 44 -33.39 14.61 -23.66
CA GLY A 44 -32.95 13.66 -24.66
C GLY A 44 -32.01 12.60 -24.07
N ILE A 45 -30.83 12.44 -24.68
CA ILE A 45 -29.86 11.44 -24.26
C ILE A 45 -29.04 11.95 -23.06
N ILE A 46 -28.92 11.10 -22.05
CA ILE A 46 -28.06 11.33 -20.87
C ILE A 46 -26.85 10.41 -20.95
N ASP A 47 -25.72 10.93 -21.35
CA ASP A 47 -24.50 10.22 -21.66
C ASP A 47 -23.31 10.55 -20.73
N HIS A 48 -23.51 11.47 -19.78
CA HIS A 48 -22.45 11.94 -18.86
C HIS A 48 -21.16 12.33 -19.60
N LYS A 49 -21.22 13.35 -20.47
CA LYS A 49 -20.08 13.85 -21.27
C LYS A 49 -18.86 14.24 -20.46
N GLU A 50 -19.04 14.63 -19.20
CA GLU A 50 -17.98 14.94 -18.24
C GLU A 50 -17.16 13.71 -17.79
N TRP A 51 -17.60 12.49 -18.14
CA TRP A 51 -16.85 11.27 -17.91
C TRP A 51 -15.75 11.11 -18.95
N THR A 52 -14.50 11.19 -18.53
CA THR A 52 -13.34 11.10 -19.43
C THR A 52 -12.34 10.05 -18.97
N PRO A 53 -11.56 9.45 -19.88
CA PRO A 53 -10.52 8.48 -19.51
C PRO A 53 -9.47 9.06 -18.55
N GLU A 54 -9.10 10.33 -18.70
CA GLU A 54 -8.10 11.03 -17.89
C GLU A 54 -8.48 11.14 -16.43
N ASN A 55 -9.78 11.24 -16.15
CA ASN A 55 -10.29 11.28 -14.78
C ASN A 55 -10.25 9.90 -14.10
N GLY A 56 -10.20 8.81 -14.88
CA GLY A 56 -10.14 7.43 -14.36
C GLY A 56 -11.21 7.17 -13.29
N ARG A 57 -10.80 6.63 -12.16
CA ARG A 57 -11.72 6.34 -11.04
C ARG A 57 -12.31 7.58 -10.36
N ASN A 58 -11.79 8.78 -10.63
CA ASN A 58 -12.35 10.01 -10.06
C ASN A 58 -13.57 10.55 -10.84
N ASN A 59 -13.93 9.95 -11.97
CA ASN A 59 -15.12 10.33 -12.72
C ASN A 59 -16.37 10.32 -11.83
N ALA A 60 -16.56 9.31 -10.98
CA ALA A 60 -17.70 9.20 -10.08
C ALA A 60 -17.82 10.39 -9.10
N LEU A 61 -16.71 11.07 -8.78
CA LEU A 61 -16.70 12.28 -7.95
C LEU A 61 -17.13 13.54 -8.72
N ARG A 62 -17.16 13.50 -10.05
CA ARG A 62 -17.39 14.67 -10.92
C ARG A 62 -18.83 14.78 -11.43
N ILE A 63 -19.58 13.70 -11.34
CA ILE A 63 -20.99 13.66 -11.80
C ILE A 63 -21.95 13.71 -10.62
N ASN A 64 -23.17 14.17 -10.86
CA ASN A 64 -24.20 14.28 -9.80
C ASN A 64 -25.10 13.03 -9.68
N GLY A 65 -24.81 11.99 -10.41
CA GLY A 65 -25.50 10.71 -10.39
C GLY A 65 -24.89 9.77 -11.41
N LEU A 66 -25.11 8.48 -11.23
CA LEU A 66 -24.48 7.46 -12.08
C LEU A 66 -25.35 7.06 -13.28
N GLY A 67 -26.54 7.66 -13.42
CA GLY A 67 -27.43 7.35 -14.54
C GLY A 67 -28.02 5.94 -14.50
N ALA A 68 -28.46 5.47 -15.66
CA ALA A 68 -29.09 4.16 -15.86
C ALA A 68 -28.65 3.59 -17.24
N PRO A 69 -28.76 2.26 -17.46
CA PRO A 69 -28.87 1.23 -16.43
C PRO A 69 -27.53 1.04 -15.70
N ARG A 70 -27.58 0.41 -14.54
CA ARG A 70 -26.40 0.08 -13.73
C ARG A 70 -26.28 -1.42 -13.56
N ALA A 71 -25.08 -1.95 -13.78
CA ALA A 71 -24.76 -3.34 -13.51
C ALA A 71 -23.58 -3.44 -12.55
N PHE A 72 -23.61 -4.43 -11.67
CA PHE A 72 -22.63 -4.61 -10.61
C PHE A 72 -22.04 -6.01 -10.64
N TYR A 73 -20.74 -6.12 -10.34
CA TYR A 73 -20.12 -7.41 -10.08
C TYR A 73 -20.61 -7.95 -8.73
N THR A 74 -21.48 -8.94 -8.77
CA THR A 74 -22.22 -9.44 -7.60
C THR A 74 -21.36 -9.86 -6.41
N PRO A 75 -20.19 -10.55 -6.58
CA PRO A 75 -19.35 -10.90 -5.44
C PRO A 75 -18.89 -9.67 -4.67
N LEU A 76 -18.47 -8.60 -5.36
CA LEU A 76 -18.05 -7.36 -4.71
C LEU A 76 -19.24 -6.65 -4.03
N LEU A 77 -20.42 -6.65 -4.67
CA LEU A 77 -21.60 -6.03 -4.09
C LEU A 77 -22.04 -6.71 -2.77
N ARG A 78 -21.79 -8.00 -2.64
CA ARG A 78 -22.04 -8.76 -1.39
C ARG A 78 -21.06 -8.42 -0.27
N GLU A 79 -19.85 -7.99 -0.61
CA GLU A 79 -18.84 -7.54 0.36
C GLU A 79 -19.11 -6.09 0.82
N ILE A 80 -19.69 -5.28 -0.06
CA ILE A 80 -20.05 -3.90 0.22
C ILE A 80 -21.48 -3.88 0.76
N ASN A 81 -21.66 -3.43 1.99
CA ASN A 81 -23.01 -3.24 2.53
C ASN A 81 -23.71 -2.10 1.79
N VAL A 82 -24.86 -2.40 1.21
CA VAL A 82 -25.70 -1.37 0.56
C VAL A 82 -26.22 -0.41 1.64
N PRO A 83 -26.04 0.91 1.49
CA PRO A 83 -26.53 1.87 2.47
C PRO A 83 -28.04 1.77 2.62
N ASN A 84 -28.53 1.74 3.85
CA ASN A 84 -29.96 1.76 4.14
C ASN A 84 -30.49 3.20 4.05
N THR A 85 -30.65 3.67 2.83
CA THR A 85 -31.20 5.00 2.51
C THR A 85 -32.16 4.89 1.34
N SER A 86 -33.18 5.72 1.32
CA SER A 86 -34.17 5.76 0.23
C SER A 86 -33.77 6.67 -0.93
N TYR A 87 -32.58 7.26 -0.90
CA TYR A 87 -32.07 8.12 -1.97
C TYR A 87 -30.55 8.14 -2.00
N GLY A 88 -29.98 7.99 -3.21
CA GLY A 88 -28.54 8.09 -3.43
C GLY A 88 -27.73 6.87 -2.97
N GLU A 89 -28.38 5.75 -2.67
CA GLU A 89 -27.77 4.46 -2.36
C GLU A 89 -26.87 3.98 -3.51
N ASP A 90 -27.34 4.15 -4.73
CA ASP A 90 -26.65 3.82 -5.98
C ASP A 90 -25.39 4.70 -6.16
N TYR A 91 -25.52 5.99 -5.87
CA TYR A 91 -24.39 6.93 -5.94
C TYR A 91 -23.33 6.62 -4.86
N ALA A 92 -23.77 6.30 -3.65
CA ALA A 92 -22.87 5.89 -2.57
C ALA A 92 -22.11 4.60 -2.92
N LEU A 93 -22.80 3.60 -3.51
CA LEU A 93 -22.19 2.37 -4.01
C LEU A 93 -21.14 2.67 -5.09
N GLY A 94 -21.48 3.49 -6.09
CA GLY A 94 -20.55 3.86 -7.14
C GLY A 94 -19.34 4.61 -6.64
N LEU A 95 -19.49 5.53 -5.68
CA LEU A 95 -18.37 6.18 -5.01
C LEU A 95 -17.47 5.16 -4.31
N CYS A 96 -18.05 4.23 -3.55
CA CYS A 96 -17.33 3.17 -2.85
C CYS A 96 -16.58 2.26 -3.83
N ILE A 97 -17.24 1.75 -4.87
CA ILE A 97 -16.64 0.89 -5.90
C ILE A 97 -15.50 1.63 -6.61
N SER A 98 -15.74 2.87 -7.06
CA SER A 98 -14.74 3.67 -7.79
C SER A 98 -13.51 4.05 -6.96
N SER A 99 -13.56 3.82 -5.67
CA SER A 99 -12.40 3.99 -4.79
C SER A 99 -11.23 3.04 -5.12
N ASN A 100 -11.56 1.80 -5.45
CA ASN A 100 -10.58 0.74 -5.68
C ASN A 100 -10.69 0.08 -7.06
N TYR A 101 -11.85 0.16 -7.71
CA TYR A 101 -12.16 -0.51 -8.96
C TYR A 101 -12.54 0.48 -10.05
N GLN A 102 -12.38 0.06 -11.30
CA GLN A 102 -12.85 0.80 -12.46
C GLN A 102 -14.37 0.68 -12.58
N ILE A 103 -15.03 1.77 -12.98
CA ILE A 103 -16.41 1.77 -13.45
C ILE A 103 -16.37 1.89 -14.97
N GLY A 104 -16.93 0.91 -15.66
CA GLY A 104 -17.02 0.88 -17.12
C GLY A 104 -18.22 1.71 -17.64
N ARG A 105 -18.13 2.08 -18.91
CA ARG A 105 -19.17 2.87 -19.59
C ARG A 105 -19.62 2.21 -20.88
N VAL A 106 -20.93 2.27 -21.11
CA VAL A 106 -21.55 2.00 -22.42
C VAL A 106 -22.11 3.33 -22.93
N TYR A 107 -21.55 3.82 -24.04
CA TYR A 107 -21.93 5.12 -24.60
C TYR A 107 -23.12 5.06 -25.56
N ASP A 108 -23.43 3.87 -26.09
CA ASP A 108 -24.66 3.66 -26.86
C ASP A 108 -25.86 3.71 -25.93
N VAL A 109 -26.98 4.26 -26.44
CA VAL A 109 -28.23 4.24 -25.70
C VAL A 109 -28.70 2.79 -25.56
N VAL A 110 -28.76 2.30 -24.34
CA VAL A 110 -29.16 0.93 -23.99
C VAL A 110 -30.41 0.89 -23.08
N TYR A 111 -30.91 2.04 -22.71
CA TYR A 111 -32.02 2.15 -21.77
C TYR A 111 -32.94 3.31 -22.14
N LEU A 112 -34.26 3.12 -22.03
CA LEU A 112 -35.29 4.13 -22.27
C LEU A 112 -35.99 4.45 -20.95
N CYS A 113 -35.70 5.64 -20.44
CA CYS A 113 -36.30 6.16 -19.22
C CYS A 113 -37.58 6.85 -19.53
N ARG A 114 -38.71 6.20 -19.21
CA ARG A 114 -40.04 6.71 -19.54
C ARG A 114 -40.51 7.73 -18.49
N ARG A 115 -40.88 8.91 -18.98
CA ARG A 115 -41.27 10.03 -18.13
C ARG A 115 -42.75 10.30 -18.19
N TRP A 116 -43.35 10.53 -17.02
CA TRP A 116 -44.74 10.89 -16.84
C TRP A 116 -44.92 11.65 -15.52
N GLU A 117 -46.11 12.23 -15.31
CA GLU A 117 -46.38 13.07 -14.13
C GLU A 117 -46.28 12.31 -12.79
N GLY A 118 -46.43 10.98 -12.81
CA GLY A 118 -46.33 10.13 -11.63
C GLY A 118 -44.91 9.63 -11.29
N ASN A 119 -43.84 10.01 -12.02
CA ASN A 119 -42.49 9.64 -11.65
C ASN A 119 -42.14 10.19 -10.25
N SER A 120 -41.47 9.38 -9.46
CA SER A 120 -41.14 9.68 -8.05
C SER A 120 -40.30 10.94 -7.85
N ASP A 121 -39.60 11.40 -8.89
CA ASP A 121 -38.75 12.59 -8.88
C ASP A 121 -39.41 13.81 -9.58
N ALA A 122 -40.52 13.62 -10.29
CA ALA A 122 -41.17 14.68 -11.08
C ALA A 122 -41.88 15.76 -10.25
N ALA A 123 -42.29 15.43 -9.03
CA ALA A 123 -43.12 16.31 -8.17
C ALA A 123 -42.44 16.58 -6.81
N LEU A 124 -41.12 16.46 -6.70
CA LEU A 124 -40.46 16.76 -5.45
C LEU A 124 -40.46 18.25 -5.14
N ALA A 125 -40.84 18.60 -3.91
CA ALA A 125 -40.70 19.96 -3.39
C ALA A 125 -39.21 20.38 -3.42
N ILE A 126 -38.95 21.67 -3.67
CA ILE A 126 -37.58 22.19 -3.81
C ILE A 126 -36.72 21.92 -2.58
N GLU A 127 -37.33 21.94 -1.39
CA GLU A 127 -36.64 21.62 -0.13
C GLU A 127 -36.13 20.18 -0.13
N LYS A 128 -36.91 19.22 -0.67
CA LYS A 128 -36.51 17.82 -0.78
C LYS A 128 -35.41 17.62 -1.80
N VAL A 129 -35.51 18.29 -2.96
CA VAL A 129 -34.43 18.30 -3.97
C VAL A 129 -33.14 18.81 -3.36
N ASN A 130 -33.19 19.92 -2.62
CA ASN A 130 -32.02 20.49 -1.95
C ASN A 130 -31.45 19.53 -0.89
N GLN A 131 -32.29 18.89 -0.09
CA GLN A 131 -31.82 17.87 0.89
C GLN A 131 -31.10 16.73 0.19
N ASN A 132 -31.64 16.23 -0.90
CA ASN A 132 -31.06 15.16 -1.70
C ASN A 132 -29.69 15.57 -2.30
N ASN A 133 -29.60 16.78 -2.83
CA ASN A 133 -28.32 17.31 -3.35
C ASN A 133 -27.27 17.49 -2.24
N VAL A 134 -27.66 18.04 -1.09
CA VAL A 134 -26.78 18.19 0.08
C VAL A 134 -26.28 16.83 0.56
N TYR A 135 -27.14 15.81 0.56
CA TYR A 135 -26.71 14.45 0.91
C TYR A 135 -25.64 13.93 -0.05
N LYS A 136 -25.86 14.01 -1.37
CA LYS A 136 -24.88 13.60 -2.39
C LYS A 136 -23.58 14.37 -2.26
N ASP A 137 -23.63 15.67 -2.03
CA ASP A 137 -22.44 16.50 -1.86
C ASP A 137 -21.63 16.12 -0.61
N ARG A 138 -22.32 15.77 0.49
CA ARG A 138 -21.66 15.28 1.71
C ARG A 138 -20.93 13.97 1.49
N ILE A 139 -21.58 12.96 0.91
CA ILE A 139 -20.92 11.67 0.67
C ILE A 139 -19.77 11.81 -0.35
N ARG A 140 -19.92 12.69 -1.33
CA ARG A 140 -18.86 13.05 -2.29
C ARG A 140 -17.67 13.71 -1.59
N ALA A 141 -17.94 14.69 -0.72
CA ALA A 141 -16.90 15.37 0.05
C ALA A 141 -16.15 14.42 0.99
N TRP A 142 -16.87 13.53 1.68
CA TRP A 142 -16.26 12.51 2.53
C TRP A 142 -15.39 11.53 1.74
N GLU A 143 -15.88 11.08 0.58
CA GLU A 143 -15.10 10.18 -0.27
C GLU A 143 -13.87 10.89 -0.83
N LEU A 144 -13.97 12.15 -1.24
CA LEU A 144 -12.83 12.96 -1.69
C LEU A 144 -11.80 13.14 -0.57
N GLN A 145 -12.26 13.46 0.64
CA GLN A 145 -11.39 13.58 1.81
C GLN A 145 -10.68 12.25 2.11
N ARG A 146 -11.43 11.14 2.09
CA ARG A 146 -10.87 9.80 2.28
C ARG A 146 -9.82 9.46 1.22
N ARG A 147 -10.11 9.70 -0.08
CA ARG A 147 -9.15 9.47 -1.18
C ARG A 147 -7.92 10.35 -1.02
N THR A 148 -8.08 11.59 -0.62
CA THR A 148 -6.97 12.50 -0.37
C THR A 148 -6.09 12.00 0.76
N GLN A 149 -6.68 11.51 1.85
CA GLN A 149 -5.94 10.90 2.96
C GLN A 149 -5.25 9.61 2.53
N VAL A 150 -5.97 8.71 1.85
CA VAL A 150 -5.40 7.46 1.30
C VAL A 150 -4.29 7.77 0.29
N ASN A 151 -4.47 8.78 -0.56
CA ASN A 151 -3.44 9.20 -1.50
C ASN A 151 -2.27 9.89 -0.81
N LYS A 152 -2.48 10.67 0.25
CA LYS A 152 -1.37 11.18 1.09
C LYS A 152 -0.57 10.02 1.70
N ILE A 153 -1.25 8.94 2.05
CA ILE A 153 -0.63 7.70 2.55
C ILE A 153 0.03 6.92 1.39
N LYS A 154 -0.58 6.87 0.20
CA LYS A 154 -0.06 6.19 -1.00
C LYS A 154 0.94 7.03 -1.79
N LEU A 155 0.75 8.34 -1.85
CA LEU A 155 1.58 9.28 -2.59
C LEU A 155 2.86 9.60 -1.81
N LYS A 156 3.82 8.71 -1.94
CA LYS A 156 5.19 8.84 -1.46
C LYS A 156 5.36 8.45 0.01
N PRO A 157 5.26 7.16 0.30
CA PRO A 157 5.75 6.65 1.59
C PRO A 157 7.15 7.17 1.86
N GLN A 158 8.00 7.26 0.85
CA GLN A 158 9.33 7.84 0.94
C GLN A 158 9.30 9.29 1.41
N LYS A 159 8.41 10.12 0.87
CA LYS A 159 8.28 11.52 1.31
C LYS A 159 7.74 11.63 2.74
N ALA A 160 6.74 10.83 3.10
CA ALA A 160 6.19 10.79 4.46
C ALA A 160 7.25 10.33 5.48
N ILE A 161 8.11 9.41 5.08
CA ILE A 161 9.20 8.92 5.92
C ILE A 161 10.31 9.96 6.05
N LEU A 162 10.68 10.65 4.98
CA LEU A 162 11.64 11.76 5.06
C LEU A 162 11.11 12.87 5.98
N GLN A 163 9.82 13.21 5.88
CA GLN A 163 9.17 14.16 6.78
C GLN A 163 9.16 13.66 8.24
N LEU A 164 8.88 12.37 8.46
CA LEU A 164 8.94 11.77 9.79
C LEU A 164 10.36 11.86 10.37
N ILE A 165 11.39 11.54 9.59
CA ILE A 165 12.79 11.63 10.02
C ILE A 165 13.13 13.10 10.37
N GLU A 166 12.82 14.04 9.49
CA GLU A 166 13.06 15.47 9.71
C GLU A 166 12.35 15.98 10.95
N GLU A 167 11.07 15.65 11.13
CA GLU A 167 10.29 16.03 12.30
C GLU A 167 10.87 15.44 13.59
N GLN A 168 11.15 14.13 13.60
CA GLN A 168 11.66 13.42 14.78
C GLN A 168 13.07 13.87 15.17
N THR A 169 13.94 14.11 14.21
CA THR A 169 15.30 14.61 14.47
C THR A 169 15.32 16.08 14.90
N ARG A 170 14.24 16.80 14.68
CA ARG A 170 14.07 18.18 15.16
C ARG A 170 13.42 18.25 16.53
N SER A 171 12.35 17.47 16.76
CA SER A 171 11.45 17.62 17.93
C SER A 171 11.71 16.60 19.04
N TRP A 172 12.28 15.45 18.74
CA TRP A 172 12.59 14.42 19.72
C TRP A 172 14.07 14.47 20.11
N GLU A 173 14.36 14.96 21.30
CA GLU A 173 15.73 15.28 21.74
C GLU A 173 16.69 14.10 21.65
N LEU A 174 16.25 12.87 22.01
CA LEU A 174 17.08 11.67 21.91
C LEU A 174 17.48 11.40 20.45
N ALA A 175 16.53 11.41 19.52
CA ALA A 175 16.79 11.20 18.10
C ALA A 175 17.70 12.30 17.55
N LYS A 176 17.41 13.55 17.84
CA LYS A 176 18.20 14.71 17.43
C LYS A 176 19.67 14.57 17.81
N GLN A 177 19.97 14.32 19.08
CA GLN A 177 21.34 14.17 19.57
C GLN A 177 22.05 13.00 18.90
N ASN A 178 21.37 11.85 18.74
CA ASN A 178 21.99 10.66 18.20
C ASN A 178 22.23 10.76 16.68
N TYR A 179 21.34 11.43 15.93
CA TYR A 179 21.55 11.68 14.50
C TYR A 179 22.65 12.72 14.27
N GLN A 180 22.73 13.76 15.07
CA GLN A 180 23.84 14.72 15.04
C GLN A 180 25.18 14.04 15.37
N ALA A 181 25.19 13.21 16.41
CA ALA A 181 26.38 12.43 16.77
C ALA A 181 26.78 11.47 15.66
N LEU A 182 25.81 10.82 14.98
CA LEU A 182 26.10 9.96 13.85
C LEU A 182 26.83 10.71 12.73
N GLU A 183 26.39 11.91 12.38
CA GLU A 183 27.06 12.73 11.36
C GLU A 183 28.54 13.02 11.73
N GLU A 184 28.80 13.35 12.99
CA GLU A 184 30.16 13.59 13.46
C GLU A 184 31.01 12.30 13.48
N TYR A 185 30.41 11.19 13.90
CA TYR A 185 31.11 9.89 13.88
C TYR A 185 31.43 9.44 12.46
N ARG A 186 30.52 9.67 11.51
CA ARG A 186 30.74 9.32 10.10
C ARG A 186 31.84 10.14 9.43
N LYS A 187 32.12 11.36 9.87
CA LYS A 187 33.30 12.14 9.42
C LYS A 187 34.63 11.46 9.81
N GLN A 188 34.58 10.60 10.82
CA GLN A 188 35.73 9.83 11.28
C GLN A 188 35.79 8.43 10.66
N MET A 189 34.96 8.14 9.69
CA MET A 189 34.88 6.84 9.05
C MET A 189 36.20 6.50 8.36
N LYS A 190 36.66 5.30 8.63
CA LYS A 190 37.86 4.74 7.99
C LYS A 190 37.44 3.62 7.07
N LYS A 191 37.95 3.69 5.85
CA LYS A 191 37.85 2.62 4.86
C LYS A 191 39.18 1.82 4.89
N MET A 192 39.08 0.54 5.17
CA MET A 192 40.23 -0.37 5.18
C MET A 192 39.96 -1.45 4.15
N SER A 193 41.00 -1.79 3.38
CA SER A 193 41.01 -2.98 2.54
C SER A 193 41.65 -4.10 3.32
N LEU A 194 40.96 -5.21 3.48
CA LEU A 194 41.48 -6.44 4.04
C LEU A 194 41.64 -7.43 2.90
N ALA A 195 42.91 -7.72 2.56
CA ALA A 195 43.23 -8.75 1.59
C ALA A 195 43.29 -10.10 2.28
N GLY A 196 42.48 -11.05 1.85
CA GLY A 196 42.53 -12.44 2.25
C GLY A 196 43.17 -13.30 1.17
N LYS A 197 43.39 -14.59 1.45
CA LYS A 197 43.95 -15.53 0.49
C LYS A 197 43.05 -15.70 -0.74
N ASP A 198 41.72 -15.59 -0.53
CA ASP A 198 40.71 -15.84 -1.54
C ASP A 198 39.66 -14.70 -1.63
N PHE A 199 39.92 -13.54 -0.98
CA PHE A 199 38.99 -12.41 -0.99
C PHE A 199 39.67 -11.07 -0.70
N ASP A 200 39.08 -10.03 -1.24
CA ASP A 200 39.31 -8.64 -0.86
C ASP A 200 38.02 -8.06 -0.24
N MET A 201 38.14 -7.52 0.97
CA MET A 201 37.00 -6.93 1.68
C MET A 201 37.25 -5.46 2.02
N LEU A 202 36.28 -4.64 1.77
CA LEU A 202 36.25 -3.24 2.23
C LEU A 202 35.52 -3.14 3.56
N VAL A 203 36.21 -2.65 4.58
CA VAL A 203 35.68 -2.46 5.92
C VAL A 203 35.52 -0.96 6.19
N TYR A 204 34.31 -0.54 6.49
CA TYR A 204 34.01 0.82 6.93
C TYR A 204 33.83 0.82 8.44
N THR A 205 34.67 1.54 9.15
CA THR A 205 34.58 1.65 10.62
C THR A 205 34.46 3.10 11.05
N PHE A 206 33.58 3.35 11.99
CA PHE A 206 33.46 4.63 12.67
C PHE A 206 32.98 4.44 14.12
N PRO A 207 33.42 5.29 15.06
CA PRO A 207 33.00 5.17 16.45
C PRO A 207 31.53 5.53 16.60
N ASN A 208 30.75 4.64 17.20
CA ASN A 208 29.36 4.92 17.57
C ASN A 208 29.06 4.34 18.96
N PRO A 209 29.52 4.99 20.04
CA PRO A 209 29.38 4.47 21.41
C PRO A 209 27.93 4.31 21.85
N LYS A 210 27.00 5.09 21.30
CA LYS A 210 25.56 4.99 21.60
C LYS A 210 24.97 3.65 21.12
N ARG A 211 25.52 3.08 20.06
CA ARG A 211 25.08 1.80 19.50
C ARG A 211 25.51 0.60 20.35
N ILE A 212 26.61 0.68 21.06
CA ILE A 212 27.13 -0.41 21.88
C ILE A 212 26.07 -0.86 22.89
N LEU A 213 25.40 0.07 23.56
CA LEU A 213 24.37 -0.23 24.55
C LEU A 213 23.19 -1.03 23.99
N SER A 214 22.79 -0.77 22.74
CA SER A 214 21.71 -1.52 22.10
C SER A 214 22.15 -2.87 21.52
N ALA A 215 23.44 -3.00 21.16
CA ALA A 215 24.03 -4.23 20.66
C ALA A 215 24.35 -5.26 21.76
N THR A 216 24.49 -4.80 23.01
CA THR A 216 24.80 -5.64 24.17
C THR A 216 23.55 -5.95 25.03
N ALA A 217 22.35 -5.66 24.53
CA ALA A 217 21.12 -6.02 25.22
C ALA A 217 21.02 -7.55 25.40
N GLN A 218 20.68 -7.98 26.62
CA GLN A 218 20.47 -9.39 26.88
C GLN A 218 19.21 -9.86 26.17
N THR A 219 19.33 -10.93 25.41
CA THR A 219 18.27 -11.50 24.58
C THR A 219 17.91 -12.93 24.96
N ASP A 220 18.37 -13.39 26.11
CA ASP A 220 17.92 -14.65 26.68
C ASP A 220 16.45 -14.59 27.13
N THR A 221 15.77 -15.73 27.13
CA THR A 221 14.33 -15.83 27.37
C THR A 221 13.91 -15.20 28.71
N SER A 222 14.73 -15.34 29.75
CA SER A 222 14.41 -14.77 31.07
C SER A 222 14.50 -13.26 31.08
N SER A 223 15.50 -12.68 30.45
CA SER A 223 15.68 -11.23 30.31
C SER A 223 14.60 -10.59 29.45
N ILE A 224 14.16 -11.28 28.39
CA ILE A 224 13.08 -10.83 27.52
C ILE A 224 11.75 -10.78 28.31
N HIS A 225 11.41 -11.84 29.04
CA HIS A 225 10.17 -11.88 29.83
C HIS A 225 10.17 -10.89 31.01
N ALA A 226 11.33 -10.52 31.52
CA ALA A 226 11.46 -9.60 32.66
C ALA A 226 11.31 -8.11 32.27
N ARG A 227 11.37 -7.76 30.97
CA ARG A 227 11.32 -6.38 30.51
C ARG A 227 10.05 -6.05 29.72
N PRO A 228 9.49 -4.84 29.86
CA PRO A 228 8.50 -4.34 28.91
C PRO A 228 9.09 -4.29 27.50
N CYS A 229 8.33 -4.75 26.49
CA CYS A 229 8.78 -4.65 25.11
C CYS A 229 8.82 -3.19 24.65
N PHE A 230 9.97 -2.67 24.33
CA PHE A 230 10.17 -1.27 23.92
C PHE A 230 9.61 -0.94 22.52
N LEU A 231 9.17 -1.94 21.77
CA LEU A 231 8.49 -1.74 20.48
C LEU A 231 6.96 -1.62 20.64
N CYS A 232 6.40 -2.13 21.72
CA CYS A 232 4.97 -1.98 22.00
C CYS A 232 4.61 -0.50 22.25
N GLN A 233 3.47 -0.09 21.73
CA GLN A 233 3.07 1.34 21.73
C GLN A 233 2.97 1.92 23.14
N GLU A 234 2.51 1.15 24.12
CA GLU A 234 2.37 1.55 25.51
C GLU A 234 3.71 1.78 26.23
N ASN A 235 4.81 1.24 25.71
CA ASN A 235 6.13 1.34 26.30
C ASN A 235 7.08 2.29 25.55
N ARG A 236 6.62 2.86 24.43
CA ARG A 236 7.41 3.80 23.63
C ARG A 236 7.35 5.22 24.19
N PRO A 237 8.41 6.02 24.00
CA PRO A 237 8.36 7.44 24.30
C PRO A 237 7.20 8.13 23.58
N GLN A 238 6.52 9.06 24.26
CA GLN A 238 5.38 9.80 23.67
C GLN A 238 5.79 10.63 22.45
N GLU A 239 7.05 11.06 22.40
CA GLU A 239 7.64 11.83 21.30
C GLU A 239 7.90 10.99 20.06
N GLN A 240 7.93 9.65 20.16
CA GLN A 240 8.21 8.77 19.03
C GLN A 240 6.98 8.60 18.13
N ASN A 241 6.88 9.46 17.13
CA ASN A 241 5.84 9.37 16.10
C ASN A 241 6.11 8.23 15.10
N PHE A 242 5.07 7.88 14.34
CA PHE A 242 5.15 6.81 13.35
C PHE A 242 4.28 7.06 12.12
N VAL A 243 4.61 6.40 11.04
CA VAL A 243 3.76 6.27 9.85
C VAL A 243 3.13 4.88 9.85
N SER A 244 1.80 4.82 9.76
CA SER A 244 1.07 3.56 9.66
C SER A 244 1.02 3.03 8.23
N TYR A 245 1.30 1.74 8.06
CA TYR A 245 1.14 1.06 6.79
C TYR A 245 0.65 -0.39 7.00
N LYS A 246 -0.53 -0.72 6.51
CA LYS A 246 -1.18 -2.02 6.77
C LYS A 246 -1.21 -2.34 8.27
N ASN A 247 -0.68 -3.50 8.64
CA ASN A 247 -0.56 -3.96 10.03
C ASN A 247 0.72 -3.49 10.73
N TYR A 248 1.49 -2.60 10.11
CA TYR A 248 2.77 -2.15 10.60
C TYR A 248 2.78 -0.67 10.98
N GLN A 249 3.73 -0.30 11.81
CA GLN A 249 4.11 1.07 12.11
C GLN A 249 5.58 1.26 11.74
N ILE A 250 5.87 2.34 11.03
CA ILE A 250 7.23 2.72 10.61
C ILE A 250 7.71 3.81 11.53
N LEU A 251 8.77 3.55 12.25
CA LEU A 251 9.36 4.40 13.30
C LEU A 251 10.75 4.87 12.88
N VAL A 252 11.16 6.04 13.33
CA VAL A 252 12.57 6.44 13.30
C VAL A 252 13.32 5.64 14.37
N ASN A 253 14.44 5.02 13.98
CA ASN A 253 15.30 4.37 14.95
C ASN A 253 16.09 5.43 15.73
N PRO A 254 15.96 5.51 17.07
CA PRO A 254 16.61 6.55 17.85
C PRO A 254 18.12 6.33 18.03
N TYR A 255 18.64 5.16 17.65
CA TYR A 255 20.06 4.82 17.67
C TYR A 255 20.56 4.48 16.26
N PRO A 256 20.66 5.46 15.36
CA PRO A 256 20.92 5.22 13.95
C PRO A 256 22.35 4.71 13.70
N ILE A 257 22.46 3.88 12.66
CA ILE A 257 23.75 3.52 12.03
C ILE A 257 23.84 4.20 10.65
N PHE A 258 22.69 4.44 10.03
CA PHE A 258 22.52 5.02 8.70
C PHE A 258 21.79 6.36 8.80
N LYS A 259 21.98 7.26 7.81
CA LYS A 259 21.31 8.57 7.75
C LYS A 259 19.79 8.45 7.76
N GLN A 260 19.26 7.37 7.15
CA GLN A 260 17.86 7.01 7.21
C GLN A 260 17.76 5.62 7.83
N HIS A 261 17.55 5.56 9.14
CA HIS A 261 17.42 4.29 9.84
C HIS A 261 16.05 4.18 10.48
N LEU A 262 15.26 3.24 9.99
CA LEU A 262 13.87 3.01 10.39
C LEU A 262 13.72 1.63 11.01
N THR A 263 12.74 1.51 11.90
CA THR A 263 12.25 0.24 12.44
C THR A 263 10.79 0.07 12.03
N ILE A 264 10.46 -1.00 11.33
CA ILE A 264 9.12 -1.31 10.83
C ILE A 264 8.56 -2.43 11.70
N ILE A 265 7.67 -2.10 12.61
CA ILE A 265 7.17 -3.02 13.63
C ILE A 265 5.77 -3.52 13.29
N ASP A 266 5.48 -4.79 13.59
CA ASP A 266 4.11 -5.29 13.63
C ASP A 266 3.33 -4.55 14.73
N ARG A 267 2.07 -4.19 14.48
CA ARG A 267 1.22 -3.56 15.50
C ARG A 267 0.90 -4.50 16.66
N LYS A 268 0.92 -5.80 16.38
CA LYS A 268 0.71 -6.84 17.38
C LYS A 268 2.05 -7.31 17.93
N HIS A 269 2.11 -7.51 19.23
CA HIS A 269 3.25 -8.16 19.85
C HIS A 269 3.26 -9.64 19.47
N THR A 270 4.07 -9.97 18.46
CA THR A 270 4.22 -11.33 17.92
C THR A 270 5.69 -11.66 17.78
N PRO A 271 6.10 -12.91 17.98
CA PRO A 271 7.52 -13.28 17.89
C PRO A 271 8.16 -12.94 16.54
N GLN A 272 9.46 -12.63 16.58
CA GLN A 272 10.27 -12.36 15.41
C GLN A 272 10.38 -13.63 14.55
N SER A 273 9.77 -13.62 13.38
CA SER A 273 9.82 -14.71 12.40
C SER A 273 9.61 -14.17 10.99
N ILE A 274 10.43 -14.62 10.06
CA ILE A 274 10.36 -14.24 8.64
C ILE A 274 9.42 -15.16 7.85
N ALA A 275 9.18 -16.39 8.31
CA ALA A 275 8.51 -17.45 7.56
C ALA A 275 7.17 -17.01 6.92
N GLN A 276 6.37 -16.22 7.63
CA GLN A 276 5.06 -15.74 7.16
C GLN A 276 5.06 -14.24 6.79
N ARG A 277 6.22 -13.58 6.83
CA ARG A 277 6.35 -12.13 6.64
C ARG A 277 7.25 -11.74 5.49
N PHE A 278 7.80 -12.70 4.76
CA PHE A 278 8.69 -12.39 3.64
C PHE A 278 7.99 -11.60 2.53
N ASP A 279 6.71 -11.89 2.26
CA ASP A 279 5.90 -11.12 1.31
C ASP A 279 5.70 -9.66 1.76
N ASP A 280 5.60 -9.41 3.06
CA ASP A 280 5.57 -8.05 3.59
C ASP A 280 6.92 -7.36 3.40
N MET A 281 8.04 -8.06 3.59
CA MET A 281 9.39 -7.55 3.31
C MET A 281 9.55 -7.12 1.84
N ILE A 282 9.10 -7.96 0.89
CA ILE A 282 9.04 -7.61 -0.54
C ILE A 282 8.12 -6.39 -0.77
N GLY A 283 7.00 -6.34 -0.06
CA GLY A 283 6.07 -5.22 -0.10
C GLY A 283 6.74 -3.91 0.35
N PHE A 284 7.48 -3.93 1.45
CA PHE A 284 8.23 -2.77 1.94
C PHE A 284 9.36 -2.36 1.00
N SER A 285 10.10 -3.29 0.42
CA SER A 285 11.12 -2.98 -0.60
C SER A 285 10.52 -2.24 -1.80
N SER A 286 9.30 -2.59 -2.18
CA SER A 286 8.59 -1.89 -3.27
C SER A 286 8.01 -0.54 -2.86
N LEU A 287 7.72 -0.35 -1.58
CA LEU A 287 7.18 0.86 -1.00
C LEU A 287 8.28 1.91 -0.77
N LEU A 288 9.44 1.47 -0.29
CA LEU A 288 10.59 2.26 0.14
C LEU A 288 11.73 2.08 -0.86
N GLN A 289 11.54 2.52 -2.09
CA GLN A 289 12.46 2.27 -3.21
C GLN A 289 13.87 2.83 -2.99
N GLU A 290 13.99 3.87 -2.16
CA GLU A 290 15.28 4.48 -1.79
C GLU A 290 15.89 3.87 -0.52
N ASN A 291 15.34 2.75 -0.05
CA ASN A 291 15.83 2.06 1.14
C ASN A 291 16.09 0.57 0.87
N PHE A 292 17.05 0.02 1.56
CA PHE A 292 17.18 -1.41 1.75
C PHE A 292 16.29 -1.85 2.91
N ILE A 293 15.66 -3.02 2.79
CA ILE A 293 14.89 -3.63 3.87
C ILE A 293 15.70 -4.79 4.43
N LEU A 294 15.89 -4.76 5.74
CA LEU A 294 16.71 -5.72 6.48
C LEU A 294 15.86 -6.48 7.49
N TYR A 295 16.24 -7.71 7.73
CA TYR A 295 15.65 -8.57 8.75
C TYR A 295 16.75 -9.25 9.56
N ASN A 296 16.68 -9.14 10.87
CA ASN A 296 17.50 -9.89 11.80
C ASN A 296 16.67 -10.98 12.46
N GLY A 297 17.06 -12.23 12.33
CA GLY A 297 16.41 -13.34 13.00
C GLY A 297 16.52 -13.25 14.53
N PRO A 298 15.68 -13.98 15.28
CA PRO A 298 15.66 -13.92 16.74
C PRO A 298 17.00 -14.30 17.37
N GLU A 299 17.74 -15.22 16.76
CA GLU A 299 19.05 -15.68 17.20
C GLU A 299 20.22 -15.03 16.42
N CYS A 300 19.90 -14.08 15.52
CA CYS A 300 20.85 -13.42 14.63
C CYS A 300 20.96 -11.93 14.91
N GLY A 301 20.95 -11.52 16.18
CA GLY A 301 21.17 -10.13 16.60
C GLY A 301 19.93 -9.24 16.62
N ALA A 302 18.72 -9.79 16.57
CA ALA A 302 17.51 -9.03 16.82
C ALA A 302 17.48 -8.55 18.28
N SER A 303 17.39 -7.23 18.50
CA SER A 303 17.32 -6.65 19.86
C SER A 303 15.95 -6.83 20.53
N ALA A 304 14.91 -7.20 19.76
CA ALA A 304 13.57 -7.55 20.22
C ALA A 304 13.11 -8.85 19.53
N PRO A 305 13.62 -10.01 19.93
CA PRO A 305 13.25 -11.29 19.32
C PRO A 305 11.80 -11.72 19.63
N ASP A 306 11.18 -11.07 20.59
CA ASP A 306 9.79 -11.24 21.01
C ASP A 306 8.79 -10.38 20.22
N HIS A 307 9.26 -9.40 19.42
CA HIS A 307 8.38 -8.51 18.66
C HIS A 307 8.82 -8.40 17.19
N ALA A 308 7.97 -8.88 16.30
CA ALA A 308 8.26 -8.92 14.87
C ALA A 308 8.49 -7.52 14.28
N HIS A 309 9.63 -7.36 13.63
CA HIS A 309 10.02 -6.10 13.01
C HIS A 309 10.99 -6.32 11.84
N PHE A 310 10.99 -5.36 10.93
CA PHE A 310 12.04 -5.16 9.93
C PHE A 310 12.80 -3.88 10.25
N GLN A 311 13.94 -3.72 9.62
CA GLN A 311 14.65 -2.45 9.56
C GLN A 311 14.69 -1.95 8.13
N ALA A 312 14.73 -0.63 7.95
CA ALA A 312 14.99 -0.03 6.66
C ALA A 312 16.10 1.01 6.81
N CYS A 313 17.02 1.03 5.86
CA CYS A 313 18.10 1.99 5.81
C CYS A 313 18.21 2.59 4.41
N GLY A 314 18.56 3.87 4.33
CA GLY A 314 18.78 4.55 3.06
C GLY A 314 19.85 3.84 2.23
N LYS A 315 19.69 3.88 0.92
CA LYS A 315 20.72 3.43 -0.01
C LYS A 315 21.88 4.40 0.06
N GLU A 316 22.92 3.98 0.73
CA GLU A 316 24.16 4.71 0.89
C GLU A 316 25.28 3.98 0.17
N GLU A 317 26.28 4.71 -0.34
CA GLU A 317 27.35 4.17 -1.16
C GLU A 317 28.06 2.97 -0.49
N GLU A 318 28.27 3.05 0.82
CA GLU A 318 28.91 1.98 1.57
C GLU A 318 28.10 0.68 1.59
N LEU A 319 26.78 0.80 1.63
CA LEU A 319 25.89 -0.34 1.67
C LEU A 319 25.60 -0.87 0.26
N GLU A 320 25.50 0.01 -0.73
CA GLU A 320 25.39 -0.39 -2.15
C GLU A 320 26.65 -1.14 -2.58
N GLY A 321 27.81 -0.66 -2.20
CA GLY A 321 29.08 -1.35 -2.41
C GLY A 321 29.12 -2.73 -1.76
N ALA A 322 28.57 -2.86 -0.56
CA ALA A 322 28.52 -4.14 0.15
C ALA A 322 27.55 -5.16 -0.49
N LEU A 323 26.47 -4.70 -1.11
CA LEU A 323 25.44 -5.55 -1.69
C LEU A 323 25.58 -5.77 -3.20
N GLY A 324 26.31 -4.91 -3.89
CA GLY A 324 26.32 -4.87 -5.36
C GLY A 324 27.56 -5.41 -6.03
N ALA A 325 28.69 -5.43 -5.32
CA ALA A 325 29.96 -5.59 -5.99
C ALA A 325 30.41 -7.05 -6.13
N ASP A 326 31.57 -7.22 -6.38
CA ASP A 326 32.52 -8.28 -6.73
C ASP A 326 32.57 -9.44 -5.71
N TRP A 327 31.43 -9.85 -5.19
CA TRP A 327 31.36 -11.07 -4.38
C TRP A 327 31.59 -12.28 -5.27
N HIS A 328 32.39 -13.18 -4.78
CA HIS A 328 32.58 -14.46 -5.46
C HIS A 328 31.28 -15.22 -5.44
N LYS A 329 30.56 -15.23 -6.58
CA LYS A 329 29.26 -15.83 -6.76
C LYS A 329 29.42 -17.13 -7.54
N GLU A 330 28.98 -18.22 -6.97
CA GLU A 330 28.85 -19.48 -7.68
C GLU A 330 27.35 -19.71 -8.02
N LEU A 331 27.06 -19.88 -9.29
CA LEU A 331 25.69 -20.15 -9.76
C LEU A 331 25.30 -21.56 -9.36
N LEU A 332 24.30 -21.68 -8.49
CA LEU A 332 23.76 -22.98 -8.06
C LEU A 332 22.58 -23.42 -8.93
N ILE A 333 21.66 -22.51 -9.22
CA ILE A 333 20.45 -22.80 -9.96
C ILE A 333 20.14 -21.63 -10.89
N GLU A 334 19.87 -21.96 -12.17
CA GLU A 334 19.35 -21.04 -13.17
C GLU A 334 18.04 -21.62 -13.74
N LYS A 335 17.00 -20.83 -13.67
CA LYS A 335 15.71 -21.09 -14.32
C LYS A 335 15.27 -19.83 -15.07
N SER A 336 14.27 -19.95 -15.95
CA SER A 336 13.83 -18.90 -16.86
C SER A 336 13.62 -17.50 -16.24
N ASN A 337 13.38 -17.42 -14.94
CA ASN A 337 13.07 -16.15 -14.27
C ASN A 337 13.70 -16.03 -12.86
N VAL A 338 14.59 -16.92 -12.47
CA VAL A 338 15.30 -16.87 -11.18
C VAL A 338 16.70 -17.45 -11.28
N GLU A 339 17.65 -16.78 -10.63
CA GLU A 339 18.99 -17.26 -10.41
C GLU A 339 19.24 -17.37 -8.89
N ILE A 340 19.88 -18.43 -8.48
CA ILE A 340 20.30 -18.66 -7.09
C ILE A 340 21.80 -18.91 -7.10
N HIS A 341 22.50 -18.08 -6.30
CA HIS A 341 23.94 -18.16 -6.16
C HIS A 341 24.33 -18.45 -4.72
N SER A 342 25.39 -19.21 -4.50
CA SER A 342 26.11 -19.20 -3.24
C SER A 342 27.12 -18.05 -3.22
N ILE A 343 27.36 -17.52 -2.05
CA ILE A 343 28.39 -16.54 -1.76
C ILE A 343 29.17 -17.10 -0.58
N ASP A 344 30.42 -17.43 -0.82
CA ASP A 344 31.24 -18.14 0.20
C ASP A 344 32.23 -17.23 0.90
N ASN A 345 32.41 -16.00 0.44
CA ASN A 345 33.47 -15.16 0.96
C ASN A 345 33.10 -13.66 0.90
N PRO A 346 33.29 -12.89 1.97
CA PRO A 346 33.78 -13.28 3.30
C PRO A 346 32.68 -13.87 4.21
N VAL A 347 31.44 -13.91 3.78
CA VAL A 347 30.31 -14.43 4.53
C VAL A 347 29.55 -15.45 3.66
N THR A 348 29.27 -16.61 4.21
CA THR A 348 28.44 -17.61 3.53
C THR A 348 27.02 -17.08 3.43
N ALA A 349 26.51 -16.95 2.22
CA ALA A 349 25.17 -16.44 1.95
C ALA A 349 24.57 -17.09 0.69
N ILE A 350 23.25 -16.99 0.59
CA ILE A 350 22.50 -17.37 -0.63
C ILE A 350 21.92 -16.09 -1.23
N LEU A 351 22.21 -15.85 -2.50
CA LEU A 351 21.66 -14.75 -3.27
C LEU A 351 20.58 -15.28 -4.21
N ILE A 352 19.38 -14.74 -4.09
CA ILE A 352 18.24 -15.01 -5.00
C ILE A 352 18.05 -13.77 -5.86
N GLN A 353 18.10 -13.94 -7.18
CA GLN A 353 17.86 -12.85 -8.13
C GLN A 353 16.67 -13.17 -9.04
N THR A 354 15.69 -12.31 -9.04
CA THR A 354 14.53 -12.38 -9.94
C THR A 354 13.85 -11.02 -10.07
N LYS A 355 13.17 -10.79 -11.19
CA LYS A 355 12.31 -9.61 -11.42
C LYS A 355 10.85 -9.85 -11.01
N ASP A 356 10.49 -11.10 -10.72
CA ASP A 356 9.12 -11.49 -10.38
C ASP A 356 8.95 -11.74 -8.88
N LYS A 357 8.07 -10.95 -8.24
CA LYS A 357 7.81 -11.02 -6.80
C LYS A 357 7.24 -12.36 -6.36
N ALA A 358 6.35 -12.96 -7.15
CA ALA A 358 5.76 -14.25 -6.81
C ALA A 358 6.79 -15.38 -6.88
N THR A 359 7.72 -15.30 -7.82
CA THR A 359 8.86 -16.21 -7.92
C THR A 359 9.82 -16.01 -6.73
N MET A 360 10.12 -14.76 -6.36
CA MET A 360 10.94 -14.45 -5.18
C MET A 360 10.36 -15.09 -3.91
N SER A 361 9.07 -14.86 -3.65
CA SER A 361 8.36 -15.39 -2.48
C SER A 361 8.39 -16.92 -2.44
N ARG A 362 8.07 -17.56 -3.53
CA ARG A 362 8.05 -19.04 -3.65
C ARG A 362 9.45 -19.64 -3.46
N THR A 363 10.45 -19.06 -4.12
CA THR A 363 11.84 -19.53 -4.01
C THR A 363 12.38 -19.37 -2.60
N PHE A 364 12.15 -18.21 -1.98
CA PHE A 364 12.53 -17.99 -0.59
C PHE A 364 11.89 -19.02 0.34
N LYS A 365 10.58 -19.25 0.19
CA LYS A 365 9.87 -20.22 1.03
C LYS A 365 10.46 -21.63 0.90
N GLN A 366 10.72 -22.08 -0.32
CA GLN A 366 11.32 -23.40 -0.55
C GLN A 366 12.70 -23.52 0.11
N LEU A 367 13.54 -22.51 -0.02
CA LEU A 367 14.86 -22.50 0.63
C LEU A 367 14.75 -22.43 2.16
N TYR A 368 13.84 -21.59 2.66
CA TYR A 368 13.62 -21.48 4.09
C TYR A 368 13.13 -22.78 4.71
N ASP A 369 12.20 -23.48 4.06
CA ASP A 369 11.67 -24.75 4.54
C ASP A 369 12.77 -25.85 4.56
N ILE A 370 13.71 -25.83 3.61
CA ILE A 370 14.87 -26.73 3.60
C ILE A 370 15.82 -26.40 4.76
N LEU A 371 16.22 -25.14 4.90
CA LEU A 371 17.18 -24.72 5.92
C LEU A 371 16.63 -24.75 7.36
N ALA A 372 15.33 -24.74 7.53
CA ALA A 372 14.68 -24.84 8.83
C ALA A 372 14.39 -26.28 9.27
N ALA A 373 14.60 -27.25 8.37
CA ALA A 373 14.42 -28.68 8.64
C ALA A 373 15.69 -29.36 9.18
N ASP A 374 16.85 -28.70 9.03
CA ASP A 374 18.15 -29.09 9.55
C ASP A 374 18.38 -28.46 10.95
#